data_c8d8f696d12ec55353b3d38c1afead07
#
_entry.id   c8d8f696d12ec55353b3d38c1afead07
#
_cell.length_a   1.000
_cell.length_b   1.000
_cell.length_c   1.000
_cell.angle_alpha   90.00
_cell.angle_beta   90.00
_cell.angle_gamma   90.00
#
_symmetry.space_group_name_H-M   'P 1'
#
loop_
_entity.id
_entity.type
_entity.pdbx_description
1 polymer ?
#
loop_
_entity_poly.entity_id
_entity_poly.type
_entity_poly.pdbx_seq_one_letter_code
_entity_poly.pdbx_strand_id
1 'polypeptide(L)'
;WVMLLATFKHISSKNADYGAAEAYLTFEHDEFTMKPTLDENGRLVPREGYRLATLNCGEEDFAVACLRSNLRYGKNQKREDVKSHHYIISFDPRDGTDNGLTVDKAQSLGEEFCNEHFPGHQAIVCTHPDGHNHSGNIHVHIVINSLRIEAVPLLPYMDRPADTKDGCKHRCTDAAMEYFKSEVMEMCHRENLYQIDLLHGSKNRVTEREYWAQKKGQLALDKENAAREATGQPTKPTKFETDKAKLR
;
A
#
# COMPACT_ATOMS: atom_id res chain seq x y z
N TRP A 1 17.70 14.79 -0.26
CA TRP A 1 17.43 13.36 0.04
C TRP A 1 16.25 13.33 0.99
N VAL A 2 15.05 13.07 0.47
CA VAL A 2 13.90 12.75 1.31
C VAL A 2 14.09 11.28 1.70
N MET A 3 14.51 11.04 2.93
CA MET A 3 14.50 9.70 3.50
C MET A 3 13.04 9.24 3.54
N LEU A 4 12.69 8.29 2.70
CA LEU A 4 11.44 7.55 2.83
C LEU A 4 11.62 6.60 4.03
N LEU A 5 11.19 7.06 5.17
CA LEU A 5 11.16 6.31 6.41
C LEU A 5 10.04 5.25 6.35
N ALA A 6 10.11 4.21 7.17
CA ALA A 6 9.03 3.23 7.30
C ALA A 6 7.68 3.92 7.49
N THR A 7 6.67 3.43 6.82
CA THR A 7 5.33 4.03 6.85
C THR A 7 4.25 2.96 6.97
N PHE A 8 3.11 3.37 7.47
CA PHE A 8 1.89 2.59 7.43
C PHE A 8 0.79 3.42 6.78
N LYS A 9 0.16 2.89 5.74
CA LYS A 9 -0.88 3.57 4.96
C LYS A 9 -2.14 2.74 4.85
N HIS A 10 -3.27 3.40 4.71
CA HIS A 10 -4.56 2.80 4.42
C HIS A 10 -5.24 3.51 3.25
N ILE A 11 -5.81 2.71 2.35
CA ILE A 11 -6.60 3.17 1.21
C ILE A 11 -7.87 2.32 1.15
N SER A 12 -9.04 2.95 1.10
CA SER A 12 -10.30 2.26 0.81
C SER A 12 -10.62 2.33 -0.68
N SER A 13 -11.23 1.27 -1.22
CA SER A 13 -11.59 1.19 -2.64
C SER A 13 -13.06 0.80 -2.82
N LYS A 14 -13.71 1.50 -3.74
CA LYS A 14 -15.06 1.20 -4.21
C LYS A 14 -15.06 0.37 -5.50
N ASN A 15 -13.88 0.04 -6.02
CA ASN A 15 -13.73 -0.75 -7.25
C ASN A 15 -14.30 -2.16 -7.03
N ALA A 16 -15.23 -2.56 -7.88
CA ALA A 16 -15.83 -3.89 -7.87
C ALA A 16 -14.92 -4.97 -8.47
N ASP A 17 -13.87 -4.57 -9.17
CA ASP A 17 -12.90 -5.48 -9.77
C ASP A 17 -11.78 -5.81 -8.78
N TYR A 18 -11.95 -6.90 -8.04
CA TYR A 18 -10.92 -7.41 -7.13
C TYR A 18 -9.69 -7.94 -7.87
N GLY A 19 -9.85 -8.38 -9.12
CA GLY A 19 -8.75 -8.80 -9.98
C GLY A 19 -7.82 -7.64 -10.35
N ALA A 20 -8.34 -6.42 -10.43
CA ALA A 20 -7.52 -5.22 -10.66
C ALA A 20 -6.54 -4.96 -9.51
N ALA A 21 -6.91 -5.25 -8.27
CA ALA A 21 -6.02 -5.13 -7.13
C ALA A 21 -4.85 -6.11 -7.23
N GLU A 22 -5.11 -7.37 -7.57
CA GLU A 22 -4.06 -8.37 -7.78
C GLU A 22 -3.16 -8.01 -8.97
N ALA A 23 -3.75 -7.58 -10.09
CA ALA A 23 -3.00 -7.15 -11.26
C ALA A 23 -2.07 -5.96 -10.96
N TYR A 24 -2.52 -5.00 -10.17
CA TYR A 24 -1.69 -3.88 -9.70
C TYR A 24 -0.47 -4.37 -8.90
N LEU A 25 -0.63 -5.41 -8.10
CA LEU A 25 0.43 -5.95 -7.24
C LEU A 25 1.41 -6.87 -7.99
N THR A 26 0.98 -7.52 -9.06
CA THR A 26 1.77 -8.55 -9.76
C THR A 26 2.36 -8.08 -11.08
N PHE A 27 1.84 -7.01 -11.69
CA PHE A 27 2.36 -6.41 -12.92
C PHE A 27 2.90 -5.01 -12.67
N GLU A 28 3.87 -4.61 -13.48
CA GLU A 28 4.43 -3.27 -13.42
C GLU A 28 3.42 -2.22 -13.88
N HIS A 29 3.43 -1.07 -13.19
CA HIS A 29 2.60 0.09 -13.51
C HIS A 29 3.47 1.35 -13.52
N ASP A 30 3.15 2.26 -14.43
CA ASP A 30 3.74 3.59 -14.44
C ASP A 30 3.34 4.35 -13.17
N GLU A 31 4.33 4.87 -12.46
CA GLU A 31 4.11 5.52 -11.15
C GLU A 31 3.32 6.82 -11.23
N PHE A 32 3.29 7.48 -12.39
CA PHE A 32 2.60 8.76 -12.59
C PHE A 32 1.19 8.59 -13.14
N THR A 33 1.02 7.70 -14.10
CA THR A 33 -0.27 7.48 -14.78
C THR A 33 -1.10 6.38 -14.16
N MET A 34 -0.47 5.54 -13.32
CA MET A 34 -1.06 4.32 -12.73
C MET A 34 -1.54 3.32 -13.79
N LYS A 35 -1.10 3.47 -15.03
CA LYS A 35 -1.42 2.53 -16.12
C LYS A 35 -0.43 1.38 -16.12
N PRO A 36 -0.87 0.18 -16.52
CA PRO A 36 0.03 -0.97 -16.68
C PRO A 36 1.15 -0.66 -17.68
N THR A 37 2.37 -1.09 -17.35
CA THR A 37 3.50 -1.07 -18.28
C THR A 37 3.33 -2.20 -19.28
N LEU A 38 3.48 -1.89 -20.55
CA LEU A 38 3.40 -2.85 -21.63
C LEU A 38 4.79 -3.05 -22.27
N ASP A 39 5.09 -4.29 -22.63
CA ASP A 39 6.27 -4.62 -23.43
C ASP A 39 6.10 -4.20 -24.92
N GLU A 40 7.12 -4.45 -25.72
CA GLU A 40 7.11 -4.15 -27.16
C GLU A 40 6.00 -4.88 -27.95
N ASN A 41 5.46 -5.97 -27.40
CA ASN A 41 4.36 -6.75 -27.98
C ASN A 41 2.99 -6.38 -27.41
N GLY A 42 2.90 -5.34 -26.57
CA GLY A 42 1.67 -4.89 -25.92
C GLY A 42 1.19 -5.79 -24.79
N ARG A 43 2.07 -6.61 -24.21
CA ARG A 43 1.75 -7.49 -23.08
C ARG A 43 2.12 -6.83 -21.77
N LEU A 44 1.39 -7.21 -20.70
CA LEU A 44 1.69 -6.78 -19.34
C LEU A 44 3.08 -7.29 -18.91
N VAL A 45 3.86 -6.42 -18.27
CA VAL A 45 5.18 -6.77 -17.74
C VAL A 45 5.03 -7.24 -16.30
N PRO A 46 5.35 -8.52 -15.98
CA PRO A 46 5.31 -9.01 -14.61
C PRO A 46 6.33 -8.29 -13.73
N ARG A 47 5.98 -8.05 -12.46
CA ARG A 47 6.95 -7.60 -11.46
C ARG A 47 7.93 -8.73 -11.14
N GLU A 48 9.16 -8.36 -10.80
CA GLU A 48 10.18 -9.32 -10.39
C GLU A 48 10.33 -9.34 -8.87
N GLY A 49 10.67 -10.52 -8.34
CA GLY A 49 11.06 -10.69 -6.94
C GLY A 49 9.97 -10.48 -5.90
N TYR A 50 8.72 -10.30 -6.29
CA TYR A 50 7.60 -10.19 -5.34
C TYR A 50 7.24 -11.55 -4.73
N ARG A 51 6.56 -11.50 -3.58
CA ARG A 51 5.89 -12.65 -2.96
C ARG A 51 4.42 -12.35 -2.81
N LEU A 52 3.58 -13.37 -2.97
CA LEU A 52 2.13 -13.24 -2.87
C LEU A 52 1.55 -14.45 -2.17
N ALA A 53 0.62 -14.20 -1.23
CA ALA A 53 -0.21 -15.22 -0.62
C ALA A 53 -1.66 -14.75 -0.57
N THR A 54 -2.59 -15.67 -0.66
CA THR A 54 -4.01 -15.44 -0.42
C THR A 54 -4.41 -16.07 0.90
N LEU A 55 -5.25 -15.38 1.66
CA LEU A 55 -5.73 -15.84 2.96
C LEU A 55 -7.26 -15.90 2.95
N ASN A 56 -7.81 -16.94 3.58
CA ASN A 56 -9.25 -17.15 3.73
C ASN A 56 -10.04 -17.24 2.41
N CYS A 57 -9.38 -17.63 1.32
CA CYS A 57 -10.00 -17.80 0.00
C CYS A 57 -10.28 -19.27 -0.35
N GLY A 58 -9.90 -20.21 0.51
CA GLY A 58 -9.91 -21.63 0.18
C GLY A 58 -8.97 -21.89 -1.01
N GLU A 59 -9.45 -22.64 -1.98
CA GLU A 59 -8.72 -22.93 -3.23
C GLU A 59 -9.10 -21.99 -4.38
N GLU A 60 -9.91 -20.97 -4.10
CA GLU A 60 -10.35 -20.01 -5.11
C GLU A 60 -9.41 -18.82 -5.23
N ASP A 61 -9.39 -18.21 -6.42
CA ASP A 61 -8.77 -16.91 -6.61
C ASP A 61 -9.42 -15.86 -5.69
N PHE A 62 -8.62 -14.91 -5.23
CA PHE A 62 -9.08 -13.84 -4.35
C PHE A 62 -10.32 -13.13 -4.89
N ALA A 63 -10.33 -12.76 -6.17
CA ALA A 63 -11.44 -12.07 -6.80
C ALA A 63 -12.73 -12.93 -6.77
N VAL A 64 -12.62 -14.20 -7.12
CA VAL A 64 -13.75 -15.14 -7.13
C VAL A 64 -14.30 -15.34 -5.72
N ALA A 65 -13.42 -15.57 -4.75
CA ALA A 65 -13.81 -15.75 -3.35
C ALA A 65 -14.52 -14.51 -2.80
N CYS A 66 -14.01 -13.31 -3.06
CA CYS A 66 -14.65 -12.06 -2.64
C CYS A 66 -16.03 -11.86 -3.27
N LEU A 67 -16.15 -12.02 -4.59
CA LEU A 67 -17.41 -11.84 -5.30
C LEU A 67 -18.48 -12.83 -4.83
N ARG A 68 -18.10 -14.10 -4.64
CA ARG A 68 -19.02 -15.13 -4.15
C ARG A 68 -19.53 -14.80 -2.75
N SER A 69 -18.66 -14.40 -1.84
CA SER A 69 -19.05 -14.02 -0.48
C SER A 69 -19.92 -12.77 -0.46
N ASN A 70 -19.59 -11.76 -1.27
CA ASN A 70 -20.39 -10.54 -1.40
C ASN A 70 -21.81 -10.85 -1.86
N LEU A 71 -21.98 -11.73 -2.83
CA LEU A 71 -23.29 -12.19 -3.30
C LEU A 71 -24.04 -12.96 -2.20
N ARG A 72 -23.37 -13.89 -1.52
CA ARG A 72 -23.96 -14.70 -0.45
C ARG A 72 -24.54 -13.85 0.68
N TYR A 73 -23.85 -12.80 1.07
CA TYR A 73 -24.26 -11.90 2.15
C TYR A 73 -25.06 -10.69 1.67
N GLY A 74 -25.25 -10.52 0.36
CA GLY A 74 -25.91 -9.34 -0.21
C GLY A 74 -25.18 -8.03 0.10
N LYS A 75 -23.86 -8.07 0.20
CA LYS A 75 -23.00 -6.91 0.51
C LYS A 75 -22.18 -6.48 -0.70
N ASN A 76 -21.70 -5.24 -0.69
CA ASN A 76 -20.83 -4.67 -1.73
C ASN A 76 -21.46 -4.67 -3.14
N GLN A 77 -22.78 -4.59 -3.22
CA GLN A 77 -23.52 -4.62 -4.48
C GLN A 77 -23.73 -3.23 -5.08
N LYS A 78 -23.64 -2.17 -4.28
CA LYS A 78 -23.84 -0.80 -4.71
C LYS A 78 -22.52 -0.16 -5.13
N ARG A 79 -22.60 0.79 -6.07
CA ARG A 79 -21.41 1.50 -6.58
C ARG A 79 -20.66 2.24 -5.48
N GLU A 80 -21.36 2.84 -4.54
CA GLU A 80 -20.83 3.61 -3.43
C GLU A 80 -20.22 2.78 -2.29
N ASP A 81 -20.49 1.48 -2.26
CA ASP A 81 -19.94 0.60 -1.22
C ASP A 81 -18.43 0.52 -1.29
N VAL A 82 -17.76 0.68 -0.15
CA VAL A 82 -16.35 0.33 0.00
C VAL A 82 -16.21 -1.19 -0.06
N LYS A 83 -15.51 -1.68 -1.05
CA LYS A 83 -15.39 -3.11 -1.35
C LYS A 83 -14.13 -3.74 -0.79
N SER A 84 -13.05 -2.97 -0.72
CA SER A 84 -11.78 -3.44 -0.19
C SER A 84 -11.07 -2.36 0.62
N HIS A 85 -10.18 -2.82 1.49
CA HIS A 85 -9.22 -1.98 2.21
C HIS A 85 -7.82 -2.44 1.87
N HIS A 86 -6.96 -1.50 1.54
CA HIS A 86 -5.57 -1.73 1.20
C HIS A 86 -4.68 -1.09 2.25
N TYR A 87 -3.92 -1.91 2.97
CA TYR A 87 -2.92 -1.48 3.94
C TYR A 87 -1.53 -1.69 3.38
N ILE A 88 -0.61 -0.78 3.63
CA ILE A 88 0.76 -0.86 3.16
C ILE A 88 1.69 -0.64 4.35
N ILE A 89 2.54 -1.63 4.61
CA ILE A 89 3.63 -1.56 5.59
C ILE A 89 4.93 -1.40 4.79
N SER A 90 5.57 -0.24 4.91
CA SER A 90 6.88 -0.01 4.30
C SER A 90 7.95 -0.03 5.37
N PHE A 91 9.03 -0.78 5.15
CA PHE A 91 10.17 -0.87 6.05
C PHE A 91 11.23 0.17 5.69
N ASP A 92 12.10 0.49 6.65
CA ASP A 92 13.25 1.35 6.39
C ASP A 92 14.19 0.65 5.38
N PRO A 93 14.69 1.35 4.34
CA PRO A 93 15.62 0.76 3.38
C PRO A 93 16.85 0.13 4.02
N ARG A 94 17.30 0.66 5.16
CA ARG A 94 18.45 0.15 5.91
C ARG A 94 18.20 -1.20 6.57
N ASP A 95 16.94 -1.59 6.76
CA ASP A 95 16.61 -2.90 7.34
C ASP A 95 17.14 -4.07 6.49
N GLY A 96 17.16 -3.90 5.17
CA GLY A 96 17.73 -4.90 4.27
C GLY A 96 19.26 -5.05 4.41
N THR A 97 19.99 -3.94 4.62
CA THR A 97 21.43 -3.94 4.73
C THR A 97 21.94 -4.20 6.14
N ASP A 98 21.29 -3.60 7.14
CA ASP A 98 21.78 -3.56 8.52
C ASP A 98 21.16 -4.67 9.38
N ASN A 99 19.91 -5.03 9.14
CA ASN A 99 19.14 -5.94 9.99
C ASN A 99 18.73 -7.24 9.30
N GLY A 100 19.21 -7.48 8.08
CA GLY A 100 18.98 -8.72 7.35
C GLY A 100 17.53 -8.97 6.93
N LEU A 101 16.71 -7.92 6.81
CA LEU A 101 15.35 -8.06 6.31
C LEU A 101 15.36 -8.51 4.85
N THR A 102 14.65 -9.58 4.57
CA THR A 102 14.44 -10.13 3.23
C THR A 102 12.99 -9.97 2.81
N VAL A 103 12.72 -10.11 1.51
CA VAL A 103 11.35 -10.14 0.97
C VAL A 103 10.55 -11.28 1.60
N ASP A 104 11.15 -12.46 1.77
CA ASP A 104 10.50 -13.61 2.41
C ASP A 104 10.15 -13.34 3.88
N LYS A 105 11.05 -12.72 4.63
CA LYS A 105 10.78 -12.34 6.02
C LYS A 105 9.67 -11.29 6.11
N ALA A 106 9.72 -10.27 5.27
CA ALA A 106 8.68 -9.23 5.22
C ALA A 106 7.32 -9.82 4.82
N GLN A 107 7.29 -10.76 3.87
CA GLN A 107 6.06 -11.48 3.51
C GLN A 107 5.49 -12.24 4.71
N SER A 108 6.31 -12.98 5.45
CA SER A 108 5.87 -13.70 6.64
C SER A 108 5.31 -12.77 7.71
N LEU A 109 5.94 -11.62 7.94
CA LEU A 109 5.46 -10.60 8.86
C LEU A 109 4.13 -9.99 8.41
N GLY A 110 3.96 -9.77 7.11
CA GLY A 110 2.71 -9.28 6.53
C GLY A 110 1.57 -10.28 6.66
N GLU A 111 1.82 -11.56 6.41
CA GLU A 111 0.83 -12.64 6.60
C GLU A 111 0.42 -12.78 8.07
N GLU A 112 1.39 -12.73 8.99
CA GLU A 112 1.14 -12.73 10.43
C GLU A 112 0.27 -11.54 10.85
N PHE A 113 0.63 -10.33 10.41
CA PHE A 113 -0.12 -9.11 10.68
C PHE A 113 -1.57 -9.21 10.16
N CYS A 114 -1.75 -9.71 8.94
CA CYS A 114 -3.07 -9.89 8.34
C CYS A 114 -3.92 -10.90 9.13
N ASN A 115 -3.34 -12.05 9.50
CA ASN A 115 -4.04 -13.06 10.29
C ASN A 115 -4.42 -12.57 11.68
N GLU A 116 -3.59 -11.77 12.31
CA GLU A 116 -3.82 -11.24 13.66
C GLU A 116 -4.87 -10.13 13.66
N HIS A 117 -4.80 -9.20 12.70
CA HIS A 117 -5.62 -7.98 12.73
C HIS A 117 -6.83 -8.02 11.80
N PHE A 118 -6.81 -8.84 10.77
CA PHE A 118 -7.92 -8.99 9.83
C PHE A 118 -8.43 -10.44 9.71
N PRO A 119 -8.59 -11.16 10.84
CA PRO A 119 -9.13 -12.52 10.78
C PRO A 119 -10.56 -12.49 10.24
N GLY A 120 -10.93 -13.53 9.50
CA GLY A 120 -12.26 -13.66 8.92
C GLY A 120 -12.51 -12.80 7.67
N HIS A 121 -11.48 -12.18 7.11
CA HIS A 121 -11.53 -11.52 5.81
C HIS A 121 -10.74 -12.30 4.76
N GLN A 122 -11.26 -12.38 3.54
CA GLN A 122 -10.44 -12.80 2.41
C GLN A 122 -9.39 -11.71 2.15
N ALA A 123 -8.15 -12.12 1.89
CA ALA A 123 -7.05 -11.20 1.73
C ALA A 123 -6.02 -11.66 0.71
N ILE A 124 -5.31 -10.69 0.14
CA ILE A 124 -4.03 -10.85 -0.54
C ILE A 124 -2.97 -10.15 0.29
N VAL A 125 -1.85 -10.82 0.50
CA VAL A 125 -0.62 -10.26 1.06
C VAL A 125 0.47 -10.38 0.01
N CYS A 126 0.98 -9.24 -0.45
CA CYS A 126 2.00 -9.17 -1.49
C CYS A 126 3.13 -8.26 -1.07
N THR A 127 4.36 -8.79 -1.06
CA THR A 127 5.56 -8.04 -0.72
C THR A 127 6.36 -7.71 -1.96
N HIS A 128 6.71 -6.44 -2.12
CA HIS A 128 7.59 -5.95 -3.15
C HIS A 128 9.01 -5.72 -2.58
N PRO A 129 10.05 -6.07 -3.35
CA PRO A 129 11.44 -5.95 -2.88
C PRO A 129 11.93 -4.51 -2.84
N ASP A 130 11.29 -3.60 -3.57
CA ASP A 130 11.74 -2.24 -3.75
C ASP A 130 10.56 -1.28 -3.97
N GLY A 131 10.76 -0.02 -3.60
CA GLY A 131 9.81 1.06 -3.89
C GLY A 131 9.94 1.59 -5.31
N HIS A 132 9.03 2.49 -5.71
CA HIS A 132 8.97 3.08 -7.05
C HIS A 132 10.28 3.75 -7.53
N ASN A 133 11.17 4.12 -6.64
CA ASN A 133 12.41 4.83 -6.94
C ASN A 133 13.66 3.97 -6.79
N HIS A 134 13.54 2.66 -6.79
CA HIS A 134 14.65 1.77 -6.46
C HIS A 134 15.35 2.18 -5.16
N SER A 135 14.56 2.62 -4.17
CA SER A 135 15.04 3.09 -2.87
C SER A 135 15.48 1.96 -1.95
N GLY A 136 15.27 0.71 -2.34
CA GLY A 136 15.60 -0.48 -1.56
C GLY A 136 14.66 -0.72 -0.39
N ASN A 137 13.53 0.01 -0.27
CA ASN A 137 12.59 -0.23 0.81
C ASN A 137 11.60 -1.34 0.47
N ILE A 138 11.73 -2.44 1.19
CA ILE A 138 10.79 -3.55 1.13
C ILE A 138 9.46 -3.09 1.70
N HIS A 139 8.37 -3.39 1.02
CA HIS A 139 7.04 -3.02 1.48
C HIS A 139 6.02 -4.12 1.22
N VAL A 140 5.09 -4.26 2.15
CA VAL A 140 4.03 -5.27 2.14
C VAL A 140 2.70 -4.60 1.87
N HIS A 141 2.00 -5.10 0.86
CA HIS A 141 0.62 -4.76 0.56
C HIS A 141 -0.31 -5.81 1.15
N ILE A 142 -1.31 -5.36 1.88
CA ILE A 142 -2.39 -6.21 2.41
C ILE A 142 -3.70 -5.67 1.87
N VAL A 143 -4.36 -6.41 1.00
CA VAL A 143 -5.68 -6.06 0.47
C VAL A 143 -6.70 -7.04 1.03
N ILE A 144 -7.68 -6.53 1.75
CA ILE A 144 -8.75 -7.33 2.34
C ILE A 144 -10.09 -7.04 1.66
N ASN A 145 -10.93 -8.04 1.50
CA ASN A 145 -12.35 -7.82 1.25
C ASN A 145 -12.95 -7.08 2.46
N SER A 146 -13.72 -6.03 2.23
CA SER A 146 -14.34 -5.29 3.33
C SER A 146 -15.31 -6.14 4.15
N LEU A 147 -15.88 -7.18 3.54
CA LEU A 147 -16.81 -8.11 4.17
C LEU A 147 -16.07 -9.11 5.06
N ARG A 148 -16.58 -9.31 6.27
CA ARG A 148 -16.16 -10.40 7.17
C ARG A 148 -17.00 -11.64 6.87
N ILE A 149 -16.35 -12.77 6.65
CA ILE A 149 -16.99 -14.06 6.31
C ILE A 149 -17.05 -15.06 7.46
N GLU A 150 -16.34 -14.77 8.56
CA GLU A 150 -16.34 -15.58 9.78
C GLU A 150 -16.47 -14.68 11.00
N ALA A 151 -17.24 -15.10 11.99
CA ALA A 151 -17.31 -14.41 13.28
C ALA A 151 -15.95 -14.54 14.00
N VAL A 152 -15.54 -13.46 14.64
CA VAL A 152 -14.25 -13.38 15.36
C VAL A 152 -14.47 -12.83 16.78
N PRO A 153 -13.55 -13.04 17.73
CA PRO A 153 -13.55 -12.33 19.00
C PRO A 153 -13.48 -10.81 18.82
N LEU A 154 -13.89 -10.07 19.83
CA LEU A 154 -13.71 -8.61 19.83
C LEU A 154 -12.21 -8.28 19.81
N LEU A 155 -11.78 -7.66 18.71
CA LEU A 155 -10.40 -7.24 18.54
C LEU A 155 -10.17 -5.85 19.15
N PRO A 156 -8.92 -5.53 19.57
CA PRO A 156 -8.63 -4.29 20.32
C PRO A 156 -9.02 -2.99 19.61
N TYR A 157 -9.07 -2.97 18.28
CA TYR A 157 -9.45 -1.79 17.50
C TYR A 157 -10.95 -1.69 17.22
N MET A 158 -11.74 -2.69 17.59
CA MET A 158 -13.18 -2.69 17.40
C MET A 158 -13.86 -1.95 18.55
N ASP A 159 -14.64 -0.95 18.23
CA ASP A 159 -15.42 -0.15 19.20
C ASP A 159 -16.88 -0.61 19.34
N ARG A 160 -17.31 -1.56 18.49
CA ARG A 160 -18.67 -2.11 18.49
C ARG A 160 -18.66 -3.63 18.48
N PRO A 161 -19.40 -4.28 19.41
CA PRO A 161 -19.53 -5.74 19.41
C PRO A 161 -20.08 -6.32 18.10
N ALA A 162 -20.91 -5.56 17.38
CA ALA A 162 -21.46 -5.98 16.09
C ALA A 162 -20.37 -6.18 15.01
N ASP A 163 -19.23 -5.50 15.13
CA ASP A 163 -18.13 -5.59 14.15
C ASP A 163 -17.46 -6.99 14.13
N THR A 164 -17.73 -7.83 15.13
CA THR A 164 -17.19 -9.19 15.24
C THR A 164 -17.94 -10.24 14.41
N LYS A 165 -19.14 -9.90 13.91
CA LYS A 165 -20.02 -10.86 13.25
C LYS A 165 -19.66 -11.05 11.77
N ASP A 166 -19.84 -12.26 11.28
CA ASP A 166 -19.86 -12.51 9.85
C ASP A 166 -20.98 -11.70 9.16
N GLY A 167 -20.75 -11.31 7.92
CA GLY A 167 -21.62 -10.39 7.19
C GLY A 167 -21.44 -8.90 7.52
N CYS A 168 -20.67 -8.55 8.56
CA CYS A 168 -20.32 -7.17 8.87
C CYS A 168 -19.11 -6.71 8.04
N LYS A 169 -19.04 -5.42 7.79
CA LYS A 169 -17.93 -4.82 7.02
C LYS A 169 -16.87 -4.27 7.97
N HIS A 170 -15.62 -4.40 7.56
CA HIS A 170 -14.47 -3.80 8.25
C HIS A 170 -14.61 -2.27 8.31
N ARG A 171 -14.26 -1.72 9.46
CA ARG A 171 -14.24 -0.28 9.73
C ARG A 171 -12.82 0.15 10.08
N CYS A 172 -12.28 1.08 9.30
CA CYS A 172 -11.00 1.71 9.59
C CYS A 172 -11.24 3.09 10.21
N THR A 173 -11.41 3.13 11.52
CA THR A 173 -11.54 4.37 12.29
C THR A 173 -10.16 4.99 12.59
N ASP A 174 -10.13 6.24 13.05
CA ASP A 174 -8.87 6.88 13.49
C ASP A 174 -8.22 6.10 14.63
N ALA A 175 -9.03 5.59 15.58
CA ALA A 175 -8.55 4.73 16.67
C ALA A 175 -7.97 3.40 16.14
N ALA A 176 -8.60 2.80 15.13
CA ALA A 176 -8.07 1.60 14.48
C ALA A 176 -6.72 1.89 13.80
N MET A 177 -6.58 3.01 13.11
CA MET A 177 -5.31 3.40 12.49
C MET A 177 -4.20 3.64 13.52
N GLU A 178 -4.48 4.27 14.65
CA GLU A 178 -3.51 4.42 15.74
C GLU A 178 -3.09 3.06 16.29
N TYR A 179 -4.05 2.16 16.51
CA TYR A 179 -3.77 0.81 16.94
C TYR A 179 -2.88 0.05 15.96
N PHE A 180 -3.21 0.05 14.66
CA PHE A 180 -2.40 -0.64 13.66
C PHE A 180 -0.97 -0.07 13.56
N LYS A 181 -0.82 1.25 13.66
CA LYS A 181 0.49 1.89 13.70
C LYS A 181 1.31 1.44 14.92
N SER A 182 0.69 1.35 16.09
CA SER A 182 1.36 0.83 17.29
C SER A 182 1.79 -0.62 17.14
N GLU A 183 0.97 -1.45 16.49
CA GLU A 183 1.28 -2.86 16.23
C GLU A 183 2.41 -3.03 15.19
N VAL A 184 2.48 -2.17 14.17
CA VAL A 184 3.63 -2.14 13.24
C VAL A 184 4.91 -1.75 13.98
N MET A 185 4.86 -0.76 14.88
CA MET A 185 6.01 -0.35 15.70
C MET A 185 6.45 -1.49 16.62
N GLU A 186 5.51 -2.19 17.26
CA GLU A 186 5.80 -3.35 18.11
C GLU A 186 6.42 -4.50 17.31
N MET A 187 5.91 -4.77 16.11
CA MET A 187 6.47 -5.77 15.20
C MET A 187 7.93 -5.43 14.84
N CYS A 188 8.22 -4.20 14.48
CA CYS A 188 9.58 -3.74 14.18
C CYS A 188 10.50 -3.87 15.41
N HIS A 189 10.00 -3.56 16.60
CA HIS A 189 10.74 -3.73 17.84
C HIS A 189 11.09 -5.20 18.10
N ARG A 190 10.10 -6.08 18.03
CA ARG A 190 10.25 -7.52 18.22
C ARG A 190 11.26 -8.14 17.26
N GLU A 191 11.26 -7.70 16.01
CA GLU A 191 12.12 -8.22 14.94
C GLU A 191 13.47 -7.49 14.82
N ASN A 192 13.80 -6.58 15.73
CA ASN A 192 15.01 -5.76 15.73
C ASN A 192 15.20 -4.95 14.43
N LEU A 193 14.10 -4.46 13.88
CA LEU A 193 14.08 -3.55 12.74
C LEU A 193 14.13 -2.10 13.20
N TYR A 194 14.50 -1.21 12.29
CA TYR A 194 14.49 0.22 12.57
C TYR A 194 13.07 0.70 12.88
N GLN A 195 12.95 1.39 14.02
CA GLN A 195 11.69 1.89 14.51
C GLN A 195 11.53 3.35 14.11
N ILE A 196 10.31 3.68 13.73
CA ILE A 196 9.90 5.04 13.44
C ILE A 196 8.66 5.33 14.25
N ASP A 197 8.61 6.51 14.82
CA ASP A 197 7.41 6.98 15.49
C ASP A 197 6.32 7.30 14.47
N LEU A 198 5.45 6.34 14.23
CA LEU A 198 4.32 6.47 13.30
C LEU A 198 3.16 7.29 13.89
N LEU A 199 3.14 7.48 15.22
CA LEU A 199 2.04 8.13 15.92
C LEU A 199 2.23 9.65 16.01
N HIS A 200 3.45 10.12 16.28
CA HIS A 200 3.74 11.54 16.49
C HIS A 200 4.23 12.26 15.24
N GLY A 201 4.66 11.52 14.24
CA GLY A 201 5.11 12.07 12.95
C GLY A 201 6.42 12.87 13.02
N SER A 202 6.92 13.28 11.86
CA SER A 202 8.08 14.15 11.74
C SER A 202 7.67 15.62 11.80
N LYS A 203 8.49 16.47 12.42
CA LYS A 203 8.32 17.94 12.39
C LYS A 203 8.35 18.51 10.96
N ASN A 204 9.00 17.83 10.05
CA ASN A 204 9.13 18.21 8.62
C ASN A 204 8.33 17.27 7.71
N ARG A 205 7.12 16.97 8.07
CA ARG A 205 6.26 16.06 7.29
C ARG A 205 5.93 16.64 5.93
N VAL A 206 6.35 15.95 4.87
CA VAL A 206 5.87 16.17 3.51
C VAL A 206 4.69 15.20 3.30
N THR A 207 3.53 15.72 2.95
CA THR A 207 2.37 14.88 2.64
C THR A 207 2.60 14.16 1.32
N GLU A 208 1.97 13.01 1.13
CA GLU A 208 2.02 12.27 -0.13
C GLU A 208 1.61 13.13 -1.33
N ARG A 209 0.55 13.95 -1.16
CA ARG A 209 0.10 14.91 -2.17
C ARG A 209 1.18 15.91 -2.55
N GLU A 210 1.93 16.44 -1.58
CA GLU A 210 3.05 17.36 -1.82
C GLU A 210 4.20 16.67 -2.51
N TYR A 211 4.53 15.44 -2.10
CA TYR A 211 5.55 14.63 -2.74
C TYR A 211 5.24 14.40 -4.22
N TRP A 212 4.04 13.95 -4.56
CA TRP A 212 3.64 13.72 -5.93
C TRP A 212 3.54 15.01 -6.75
N ALA A 213 3.11 16.12 -6.15
CA ALA A 213 3.10 17.41 -6.80
C ALA A 213 4.52 17.85 -7.17
N GLN A 214 5.48 17.67 -6.28
CA GLN A 214 6.87 17.98 -6.53
C GLN A 214 7.49 17.09 -7.60
N LYS A 215 7.22 15.78 -7.57
CA LYS A 215 7.68 14.82 -8.58
C LYS A 215 7.14 15.15 -9.98
N LYS A 216 5.84 15.39 -10.10
CA LYS A 216 5.21 15.77 -11.38
C LYS A 216 5.75 17.10 -11.90
N GLY A 217 5.96 18.08 -11.01
CA GLY A 217 6.53 19.36 -11.35
C GLY A 217 7.97 19.24 -11.86
N GLN A 218 8.78 18.42 -11.21
CA GLN A 218 10.15 18.16 -11.65
C GLN A 218 10.19 17.52 -13.04
N LEU A 219 9.37 16.50 -13.28
CA LEU A 219 9.31 15.83 -14.57
C LEU A 219 8.88 16.78 -15.71
N ALA A 220 7.92 17.67 -15.44
CA ALA A 220 7.49 18.67 -16.40
C ALA A 220 8.61 19.68 -16.70
N LEU A 221 9.34 20.11 -15.68
CA LEU A 221 10.47 21.02 -15.81
C LEU A 221 11.63 20.37 -16.60
N ASP A 222 11.93 19.11 -16.34
CA ASP A 222 12.96 18.36 -17.05
C ASP A 222 12.65 18.23 -18.54
N LYS A 223 11.38 17.92 -18.88
CA LYS A 223 10.90 17.87 -20.27
C LYS A 223 11.00 19.23 -20.96
N GLU A 224 10.61 20.30 -20.25
CA GLU A 224 10.71 21.66 -20.80
C GLU A 224 12.17 22.06 -21.04
N ASN A 225 13.06 21.75 -20.10
CA ASN A 225 14.47 22.05 -20.25
C ASN A 225 15.12 21.27 -21.41
N ALA A 226 14.77 19.99 -21.57
CA ALA A 226 15.24 19.20 -22.70
C ALA A 226 14.76 19.80 -24.06
N ALA A 227 13.53 20.27 -24.13
CA ALA A 227 13.00 20.93 -25.34
C ALA A 227 13.71 22.27 -25.60
N ARG A 228 14.01 23.05 -24.54
CA ARG A 228 14.76 24.31 -24.64
C ARG A 228 16.19 24.10 -25.13
N GLU A 229 16.88 23.10 -24.58
CA GLU A 229 18.23 22.72 -25.03
C GLU A 229 18.24 22.34 -26.50
N ALA A 230 17.27 21.52 -26.94
CA ALA A 230 17.14 21.10 -28.34
C ALA A 230 16.91 22.29 -29.30
N THR A 231 16.32 23.40 -28.81
CA THR A 231 16.04 24.61 -29.61
C THR A 231 17.05 25.74 -29.35
N GLY A 232 18.10 25.51 -28.54
CA GLY A 232 19.10 26.53 -28.22
C GLY A 232 18.60 27.66 -27.32
N GLN A 233 17.50 27.45 -26.62
CA GLN A 233 16.96 28.42 -25.67
C GLN A 233 17.58 28.21 -24.25
N PRO A 234 17.70 29.29 -23.44
CA PRO A 234 18.19 29.15 -22.08
C PRO A 234 17.24 28.28 -21.23
N THR A 235 17.84 27.34 -20.47
CA THR A 235 17.08 26.48 -19.56
C THR A 235 16.62 27.22 -18.32
N LYS A 236 15.51 26.73 -17.73
CA LYS A 236 15.03 27.17 -16.42
C LYS A 236 15.87 26.53 -15.30
N PRO A 237 15.73 26.98 -14.04
CA PRO A 237 16.38 26.31 -12.91
C PRO A 237 16.08 24.81 -12.91
N THR A 238 17.09 24.00 -12.60
CA THR A 238 17.01 22.53 -12.71
C THR A 238 16.19 21.86 -11.61
N LYS A 239 15.92 22.58 -10.51
CA LYS A 239 15.14 22.07 -9.38
C LYS A 239 13.77 22.70 -9.33
N PHE A 240 12.73 21.86 -9.34
CA PHE A 240 11.37 22.28 -9.11
C PHE A 240 11.06 22.31 -7.62
N GLU A 241 10.44 23.38 -7.16
CA GLU A 241 9.93 23.53 -5.79
C GLU A 241 8.46 23.98 -5.83
N THR A 242 7.61 23.28 -5.08
CA THR A 242 6.21 23.74 -4.90
C THR A 242 6.20 25.02 -4.06
N ASP A 243 5.18 25.85 -4.22
CA ASP A 243 5.06 27.11 -3.45
C ASP A 243 5.08 26.87 -1.93
N LYS A 244 4.54 25.73 -1.50
CA LYS A 244 4.59 25.33 -0.08
C LYS A 244 5.99 24.90 0.37
N ALA A 245 6.79 24.31 -0.51
CA ALA A 245 8.18 23.97 -0.20
C ALA A 245 9.07 25.23 -0.09
N LYS A 246 8.79 26.25 -0.87
CA LYS A 246 9.50 27.56 -0.81
C LYS A 246 9.23 28.35 0.47
N LEU A 247 8.12 28.04 1.16
CA LEU A 247 7.72 28.71 2.41
C LEU A 247 8.22 28.00 3.68
N ARG A 248 8.94 26.89 3.55
CA ARG A 248 9.56 26.12 4.64
C ARG A 248 11.07 26.39 4.73
#